data_34b9a9a7f9bfda6cf914eff53001681e
#
_entry.id   34b9a9a7f9bfda6cf914eff53001681e
#
_cell.length_a   1.000
_cell.length_b   1.000
_cell.length_c   1.000
_cell.angle_alpha   90.00
_cell.angle_beta   90.00
_cell.angle_gamma   90.00
#
_symmetry.space_group_name_H-M   'P 1'
#
loop_
_entity.id
_entity.type
_entity.pdbx_description
1 polymer ?
#
loop_
_entity_poly.entity_id
_entity_poly.type
_entity_poly.pdbx_seq_one_letter_code
_entity_poly.pdbx_strand_id
1 'polypeptide(L)'
;NMAVLVIDIPSNQVVAYCGNVHYNTKQEGNQVDIIQAPRSTGSVLKPFLYAAMLKEGSILPHTLLPDVPININGFTPENFNMQYEGAVPASEALARSLNIPSVNMLRKYGIAKFQKLLQQWGLRTLNRPATYYGLSLILGGGEATLWDVTNAYKRLVENIDPSMALRKSQAELQITGNVQGLEKKESF
;
A
#
# COMPACT_ATOMS: atom_id res chain seq x y z
N ASN A 1 13.51 3.44 -13.85
CA ASN A 1 13.57 2.19 -13.07
C ASN A 1 12.15 1.70 -12.81
N MET A 2 11.90 0.41 -12.93
CA MET A 2 10.60 -0.21 -12.73
C MET A 2 10.80 -1.62 -12.14
N ALA A 3 9.95 -2.02 -11.18
CA ALA A 3 9.94 -3.38 -10.67
C ALA A 3 8.56 -3.99 -10.84
N VAL A 4 8.51 -5.32 -10.91
CA VAL A 4 7.27 -6.08 -10.97
C VAL A 4 7.36 -7.26 -10.01
N LEU A 5 6.33 -7.43 -9.19
CA LEU A 5 6.14 -8.57 -8.32
C LEU A 5 4.74 -9.13 -8.55
N VAL A 6 4.65 -10.41 -8.89
CA VAL A 6 3.36 -11.11 -9.06
C VAL A 6 3.32 -12.30 -8.13
N ILE A 7 2.26 -12.38 -7.32
CA ILE A 7 2.02 -13.48 -6.38
C ILE A 7 0.70 -14.15 -6.75
N ASP A 8 0.74 -15.46 -6.91
CA ASP A 8 -0.47 -16.27 -7.01
C ASP A 8 -1.04 -16.50 -5.60
N ILE A 9 -2.22 -15.95 -5.36
CA ILE A 9 -2.83 -15.97 -4.02
C ILE A 9 -3.18 -17.41 -3.59
N PRO A 10 -3.85 -18.23 -4.42
CA PRO A 10 -4.20 -19.60 -4.07
C PRO A 10 -3.00 -20.48 -3.69
N SER A 11 -1.93 -20.47 -4.49
CA SER A 11 -0.74 -21.28 -4.24
C SER A 11 0.27 -20.64 -3.28
N ASN A 12 0.10 -19.35 -2.98
CA ASN A 12 1.06 -18.55 -2.22
C ASN A 12 2.45 -18.49 -2.86
N GLN A 13 2.55 -18.59 -4.18
CA GLN A 13 3.81 -18.60 -4.91
C GLN A 13 4.08 -17.27 -5.59
N VAL A 14 5.36 -16.88 -5.61
CA VAL A 14 5.82 -15.79 -6.46
C VAL A 14 5.98 -16.32 -7.88
N VAL A 15 5.14 -15.85 -8.80
CA VAL A 15 5.16 -16.27 -10.20
C VAL A 15 6.00 -15.35 -11.08
N ALA A 16 6.24 -14.11 -10.65
CA ALA A 16 7.16 -13.20 -11.32
C ALA A 16 7.83 -12.26 -10.31
N TYR A 17 9.13 -12.08 -10.46
CA TYR A 17 9.96 -11.19 -9.68
C TYR A 17 10.94 -10.46 -10.60
N CYS A 18 10.74 -9.18 -10.84
CA CYS A 18 11.64 -8.34 -11.61
C CYS A 18 12.03 -7.12 -10.75
N GLY A 19 13.23 -7.18 -10.19
CA GLY A 19 13.71 -6.15 -9.25
C GLY A 19 14.04 -4.81 -9.91
N ASN A 20 14.37 -4.83 -11.20
CA ASN A 20 14.58 -3.63 -12.03
C ASN A 20 14.53 -4.00 -13.52
N VAL A 21 14.22 -3.03 -14.41
CA VAL A 21 13.98 -3.32 -15.84
C VAL A 21 15.20 -3.19 -16.77
N HIS A 22 16.28 -2.56 -16.32
CA HIS A 22 17.47 -2.38 -17.18
C HIS A 22 18.76 -2.80 -16.48
N TYR A 23 19.38 -3.81 -17.03
CA TYR A 23 20.74 -4.23 -16.68
C TYR A 23 21.77 -3.47 -17.54
N ASN A 24 21.68 -2.16 -17.61
CA ASN A 24 22.69 -1.38 -18.32
C ASN A 24 23.70 -0.81 -17.32
N THR A 25 24.93 -1.28 -17.40
CA THR A 25 26.03 -0.93 -16.50
C THR A 25 26.43 0.56 -16.53
N LYS A 26 25.88 1.35 -17.43
CA LYS A 26 26.22 2.77 -17.60
C LYS A 26 25.31 3.74 -16.83
N GLN A 27 24.21 3.29 -16.23
CA GLN A 27 23.34 4.13 -15.41
C GLN A 27 23.39 3.72 -13.95
N GLU A 28 23.69 4.66 -13.07
CA GLU A 28 23.69 4.45 -11.63
C GLU A 28 22.31 3.98 -11.15
N GLY A 29 22.30 3.00 -10.24
CA GLY A 29 21.07 2.49 -9.62
C GLY A 29 20.33 1.40 -10.41
N ASN A 30 20.81 0.98 -11.60
CA ASN A 30 20.16 -0.08 -12.38
C ASN A 30 20.32 -1.48 -11.79
N GLN A 31 21.26 -1.66 -10.86
CA GLN A 31 21.51 -2.93 -10.16
C GLN A 31 20.74 -3.04 -8.83
N VAL A 32 20.02 -2.00 -8.45
CA VAL A 32 19.25 -2.01 -7.19
C VAL A 32 17.98 -2.80 -7.37
N ASP A 33 17.76 -3.79 -6.49
CA ASP A 33 16.47 -4.45 -6.35
C ASP A 33 15.49 -3.49 -5.65
N ILE A 34 14.65 -2.84 -6.45
CA ILE A 34 13.68 -1.87 -5.95
C ILE A 34 12.39 -2.51 -5.38
N ILE A 35 12.22 -3.84 -5.48
CA ILE A 35 11.14 -4.55 -4.77
C ILE A 35 11.36 -4.48 -3.26
N GLN A 36 12.63 -4.57 -2.83
CA GLN A 36 13.01 -4.52 -1.41
C GLN A 36 13.33 -3.11 -0.92
N ALA A 37 13.44 -2.14 -1.83
CA ALA A 37 13.74 -0.76 -1.45
C ALA A 37 12.48 -0.03 -0.96
N PRO A 38 12.49 0.56 0.26
CA PRO A 38 11.37 1.38 0.73
C PRO A 38 11.11 2.57 -0.20
N ARG A 39 9.86 2.79 -0.52
CA ARG A 39 9.39 3.92 -1.35
C ARG A 39 8.11 4.47 -0.77
N SER A 40 7.81 5.75 -1.06
CA SER A 40 6.54 6.36 -0.70
C SER A 40 5.38 5.48 -1.17
N THR A 41 4.45 5.22 -0.26
CA THR A 41 3.28 4.39 -0.53
C THR A 41 2.25 5.10 -1.41
N GLY A 42 2.33 6.41 -1.55
CA GLY A 42 1.30 7.16 -2.24
C GLY A 42 -0.09 6.84 -1.69
N SER A 43 -1.02 6.57 -2.57
CA SER A 43 -2.42 6.26 -2.23
C SER A 43 -2.72 4.77 -2.02
N VAL A 44 -1.73 3.88 -2.11
CA VAL A 44 -1.98 2.42 -2.01
C VAL A 44 -2.41 1.96 -0.62
N LEU A 45 -2.35 2.83 0.38
CA LEU A 45 -2.85 2.53 1.72
C LEU A 45 -4.34 2.83 1.92
N LYS A 46 -4.98 3.58 1.01
CA LYS A 46 -6.41 3.95 1.13
C LYS A 46 -7.36 2.76 1.20
N PRO A 47 -7.20 1.67 0.41
CA PRO A 47 -8.06 0.49 0.51
C PRO A 47 -8.03 -0.18 1.88
N PHE A 48 -6.88 -0.18 2.56
CA PHE A 48 -6.76 -0.75 3.91
C PHE A 48 -7.55 0.05 4.95
N LEU A 49 -7.49 1.38 4.88
CA LEU A 49 -8.26 2.25 5.76
C LEU A 49 -9.76 2.07 5.52
N TYR A 50 -10.17 2.07 4.25
CA TYR A 50 -11.55 1.87 3.85
C TYR A 50 -12.10 0.53 4.36
N ALA A 51 -11.37 -0.57 4.12
CA ALA A 51 -11.75 -1.92 4.58
C ALA A 51 -11.84 -2.00 6.11
N ALA A 52 -10.90 -1.38 6.83
CA ALA A 52 -10.91 -1.34 8.29
C ALA A 52 -12.15 -0.61 8.83
N MET A 53 -12.47 0.54 8.25
CA MET A 53 -13.63 1.33 8.65
C MET A 53 -14.97 0.66 8.31
N LEU A 54 -15.05 -0.05 7.17
CA LEU A 54 -16.20 -0.89 6.82
C LEU A 54 -16.38 -2.01 7.83
N LYS A 55 -15.30 -2.73 8.15
CA LYS A 55 -15.30 -3.85 9.11
C LYS A 55 -15.80 -3.43 10.49
N GLU A 56 -15.45 -2.21 10.92
CA GLU A 56 -15.89 -1.67 12.20
C GLU A 56 -17.28 -1.01 12.15
N GLY A 57 -17.94 -0.97 10.99
CA GLY A 57 -19.22 -0.28 10.81
C GLY A 57 -19.13 1.24 10.92
N SER A 58 -17.91 1.81 10.88
CA SER A 58 -17.69 3.27 10.99
C SER A 58 -18.11 4.03 9.74
N ILE A 59 -18.15 3.34 8.60
CA ILE A 59 -18.69 3.82 7.32
C ILE A 59 -19.41 2.67 6.61
N LEU A 60 -20.27 3.04 5.67
CA LEU A 60 -20.88 2.14 4.67
C LEU A 60 -20.47 2.62 3.27
N PRO A 61 -20.61 1.81 2.21
CA PRO A 61 -20.22 2.20 0.85
C PRO A 61 -20.83 3.54 0.38
N HIS A 62 -22.09 3.81 0.77
CA HIS A 62 -22.81 5.03 0.41
C HIS A 62 -22.73 6.14 1.48
N THR A 63 -21.95 5.96 2.55
CA THR A 63 -21.72 7.04 3.51
C THR A 63 -21.12 8.24 2.81
N LEU A 64 -21.74 9.40 2.93
CA LEU A 64 -21.22 10.64 2.38
C LEU A 64 -20.03 11.14 3.20
N LEU A 65 -18.92 11.35 2.53
CA LEU A 65 -17.69 11.89 3.08
C LEU A 65 -17.49 13.33 2.60
N PRO A 66 -17.06 14.26 3.47
CA PRO A 66 -16.79 15.64 3.05
C PRO A 66 -15.62 15.68 2.05
N ASP A 67 -15.84 16.39 0.95
CA ASP A 67 -14.85 16.70 -0.07
C ASP A 67 -14.83 18.23 -0.31
N VAL A 68 -14.33 18.93 0.69
CA VAL A 68 -14.21 20.39 0.72
C VAL A 68 -12.79 20.77 1.16
N PRO A 69 -12.28 21.95 0.76
CA PRO A 69 -10.98 22.41 1.24
C PRO A 69 -10.88 22.36 2.76
N ILE A 70 -9.78 21.82 3.27
CA ILE A 70 -9.52 21.70 4.71
C ILE A 70 -8.14 22.25 5.06
N ASN A 71 -8.06 22.84 6.25
CA ASN A 71 -6.78 23.19 6.87
C ASN A 71 -6.75 22.59 8.29
N ILE A 72 -5.80 21.71 8.53
CA ILE A 72 -5.64 21.03 9.82
C ILE A 72 -4.27 21.38 10.36
N ASN A 73 -4.18 22.40 11.21
CA ASN A 73 -2.92 22.88 11.80
C ASN A 73 -1.82 23.16 10.75
N GLY A 74 -2.19 23.80 9.64
CA GLY A 74 -1.28 24.11 8.54
C GLY A 74 -1.14 23.00 7.48
N PHE A 75 -1.67 21.80 7.72
CA PHE A 75 -1.75 20.75 6.71
C PHE A 75 -2.99 20.99 5.82
N THR A 76 -2.75 21.32 4.55
CA THR A 76 -3.77 21.67 3.55
C THR A 76 -3.71 20.70 2.37
N PRO A 77 -4.20 19.45 2.51
CA PRO A 77 -4.21 18.52 1.41
C PRO A 77 -5.19 18.96 0.32
N GLU A 78 -4.84 18.64 -0.93
CA GLU A 78 -5.67 18.91 -2.11
C GLU A 78 -5.95 17.63 -2.87
N ASN A 79 -7.09 17.57 -3.59
CA ASN A 79 -7.35 16.53 -4.57
C ASN A 79 -6.44 16.72 -5.78
N PHE A 80 -6.08 15.64 -6.47
CA PHE A 80 -5.14 15.69 -7.59
C PHE A 80 -5.60 16.62 -8.72
N ASN A 81 -6.92 16.71 -8.95
CA ASN A 81 -7.54 17.58 -9.95
C ASN A 81 -7.88 18.99 -9.43
N MET A 82 -7.52 19.29 -8.17
CA MET A 82 -7.82 20.57 -7.49
C MET A 82 -9.32 20.91 -7.45
N GLN A 83 -10.19 19.93 -7.60
CA GLN A 83 -11.65 20.10 -7.56
C GLN A 83 -12.24 19.47 -6.31
N TYR A 84 -13.36 20.03 -5.86
CA TYR A 84 -14.08 19.60 -4.66
C TYR A 84 -15.58 19.49 -4.98
N GLU A 85 -16.21 18.43 -4.51
CA GLU A 85 -17.61 18.11 -4.84
C GLU A 85 -18.56 18.29 -3.65
N GLY A 86 -18.05 18.85 -2.55
CA GLY A 86 -18.82 19.05 -1.32
C GLY A 86 -18.95 17.76 -0.51
N ALA A 87 -19.59 16.74 -1.05
CA ALA A 87 -19.75 15.44 -0.41
C ALA A 87 -19.80 14.33 -1.47
N VAL A 88 -19.09 13.23 -1.21
CA VAL A 88 -19.00 12.07 -2.12
C VAL A 88 -19.25 10.77 -1.36
N PRO A 89 -19.87 9.74 -1.97
CA PRO A 89 -19.97 8.41 -1.39
C PRO A 89 -18.58 7.82 -1.10
N ALA A 90 -18.43 7.11 0.02
CA ALA A 90 -17.16 6.54 0.46
C ALA A 90 -16.55 5.57 -0.58
N SER A 91 -17.39 4.76 -1.25
CA SER A 91 -16.94 3.87 -2.34
C SER A 91 -16.40 4.64 -3.54
N GLU A 92 -17.05 5.75 -3.90
CA GLU A 92 -16.61 6.61 -5.01
C GLU A 92 -15.33 7.37 -4.64
N ALA A 93 -15.25 7.89 -3.42
CA ALA A 93 -14.04 8.54 -2.90
C ALA A 93 -12.83 7.60 -2.98
N LEU A 94 -13.01 6.31 -2.68
CA LEU A 94 -11.95 5.30 -2.82
C LEU A 94 -11.64 5.04 -4.30
N ALA A 95 -12.63 4.78 -5.14
CA ALA A 95 -12.44 4.44 -6.55
C ALA A 95 -11.69 5.54 -7.31
N ARG A 96 -11.97 6.80 -6.98
CA ARG A 96 -11.30 7.98 -7.54
C ARG A 96 -10.05 8.41 -6.79
N SER A 97 -9.73 7.70 -5.71
CA SER A 97 -8.56 7.99 -4.87
C SER A 97 -8.53 9.44 -4.35
N LEU A 98 -9.67 10.00 -3.96
CA LEU A 98 -9.76 11.39 -3.47
C LEU A 98 -8.95 11.54 -2.17
N ASN A 99 -8.21 12.63 -2.07
CA ASN A 99 -7.31 12.89 -0.96
C ASN A 99 -8.06 13.40 0.28
N ILE A 100 -8.95 14.38 0.10
CA ILE A 100 -9.66 15.02 1.20
C ILE A 100 -10.53 14.02 1.98
N PRO A 101 -11.41 13.23 1.32
CA PRO A 101 -12.17 12.20 2.02
C PRO A 101 -11.29 11.19 2.75
N SER A 102 -10.14 10.79 2.14
CA SER A 102 -9.21 9.83 2.75
C SER A 102 -8.54 10.39 4.01
N VAL A 103 -8.15 11.67 3.99
CA VAL A 103 -7.59 12.37 5.16
C VAL A 103 -8.63 12.46 6.28
N ASN A 104 -9.89 12.81 5.94
CA ASN A 104 -10.98 12.87 6.91
C ASN A 104 -11.27 11.48 7.53
N MET A 105 -11.24 10.41 6.70
CA MET A 105 -11.34 9.03 7.20
C MET A 105 -10.21 8.70 8.17
N LEU A 106 -8.95 9.00 7.82
CA LEU A 106 -7.81 8.72 8.68
C LEU A 106 -7.88 9.50 9.99
N ARG A 107 -8.29 10.79 9.93
CA ARG A 107 -8.49 11.62 11.12
C ARG A 107 -9.52 11.00 12.07
N LYS A 108 -10.66 10.51 11.52
CA LYS A 108 -11.71 9.85 12.30
C LYS A 108 -11.26 8.49 12.85
N TYR A 109 -10.55 7.69 12.06
CA TYR A 109 -10.09 6.36 12.45
C TYR A 109 -8.96 6.40 13.48
N GLY A 110 -8.10 7.40 13.39
CA GLY A 110 -6.93 7.60 14.24
C GLY A 110 -5.63 7.05 13.60
N ILE A 111 -4.63 7.94 13.53
CA ILE A 111 -3.35 7.65 12.85
C ILE A 111 -2.62 6.47 13.51
N ALA A 112 -2.51 6.49 14.85
CA ALA A 112 -1.82 5.43 15.58
C ALA A 112 -2.52 4.06 15.43
N LYS A 113 -3.85 4.06 15.43
CA LYS A 113 -4.65 2.84 15.22
C LYS A 113 -4.43 2.30 13.80
N PHE A 114 -4.43 3.17 12.80
CA PHE A 114 -4.19 2.78 11.42
C PHE A 114 -2.76 2.27 11.20
N GLN A 115 -1.76 2.96 11.74
CA GLN A 115 -0.37 2.51 11.68
C GLN A 115 -0.21 1.11 12.28
N LYS A 116 -0.77 0.87 13.47
CA LYS A 116 -0.72 -0.45 14.13
C LYS A 116 -1.36 -1.53 13.25
N LEU A 117 -2.50 -1.22 12.61
CA LEU A 117 -3.15 -2.11 11.65
C LEU A 117 -2.22 -2.45 10.48
N LEU A 118 -1.59 -1.45 9.86
CA LEU A 118 -0.67 -1.65 8.75
C LEU A 118 0.55 -2.50 9.15
N GLN A 119 1.10 -2.27 10.35
CA GLN A 119 2.20 -3.10 10.90
C GLN A 119 1.76 -4.56 11.09
N GLN A 120 0.57 -4.81 11.59
CA GLN A 120 0.00 -6.16 11.72
C GLN A 120 -0.18 -6.83 10.35
N TRP A 121 -0.38 -6.05 9.31
CA TRP A 121 -0.50 -6.54 7.93
C TRP A 121 0.85 -6.70 7.23
N GLY A 122 1.95 -6.34 7.91
CA GLY A 122 3.31 -6.61 7.46
C GLY A 122 4.08 -5.41 6.92
N LEU A 123 3.54 -4.18 7.01
CA LEU A 123 4.27 -2.98 6.61
C LEU A 123 5.29 -2.60 7.71
N ARG A 124 6.42 -3.29 7.74
CA ARG A 124 7.43 -3.22 8.82
C ARG A 124 8.22 -1.91 8.83
N THR A 125 8.28 -1.22 7.71
CA THR A 125 9.00 0.06 7.56
C THR A 125 8.30 1.23 8.25
N LEU A 126 7.01 1.09 8.59
CA LEU A 126 6.26 2.10 9.35
C LEU A 126 6.57 2.05 10.85
N ASN A 127 7.84 2.22 11.23
CA ASN A 127 8.39 2.01 12.58
C ASN A 127 8.63 3.30 13.39
N ARG A 128 8.38 4.48 12.82
CA ARG A 128 8.44 5.77 13.52
C ARG A 128 7.16 5.99 14.33
N PRO A 129 7.16 6.87 15.33
CA PRO A 129 5.93 7.24 16.04
C PRO A 129 4.84 7.74 15.10
N ALA A 130 3.57 7.49 15.40
CA ALA A 130 2.43 7.90 14.56
C ALA A 130 2.40 9.41 14.29
N THR A 131 2.87 10.22 15.23
CA THR A 131 3.01 11.68 15.09
C THR A 131 4.00 12.11 14.02
N TYR A 132 5.00 11.27 13.71
CA TYR A 132 5.95 11.51 12.63
C TYR A 132 5.27 11.47 11.27
N TYR A 133 4.38 10.53 11.05
CA TYR A 133 3.66 10.38 9.78
C TYR A 133 2.50 11.36 9.66
N GLY A 134 1.81 11.62 10.75
CA GLY A 134 0.64 12.48 10.75
C GLY A 134 -0.44 12.00 9.77
N LEU A 135 -1.28 12.91 9.31
CA LEU A 135 -2.32 12.64 8.31
C LEU A 135 -1.75 12.40 6.90
N SER A 136 -0.49 12.77 6.65
CA SER A 136 0.17 12.51 5.38
C SER A 136 0.39 11.00 5.12
N LEU A 137 0.32 10.15 6.16
CA LEU A 137 0.43 8.70 6.03
C LEU A 137 -0.47 8.12 4.93
N ILE A 138 -1.71 8.63 4.81
CA ILE A 138 -2.67 8.13 3.82
C ILE A 138 -2.42 8.66 2.39
N LEU A 139 -1.54 9.62 2.25
CA LEU A 139 -1.16 10.26 0.99
C LEU A 139 0.27 9.92 0.54
N GLY A 140 0.94 9.02 1.24
CA GLY A 140 2.31 8.61 0.91
C GLY A 140 3.39 9.19 1.83
N GLY A 141 3.02 9.77 2.97
CA GLY A 141 3.96 10.23 4.00
C GLY A 141 4.68 9.09 4.75
N GLY A 142 4.39 7.84 4.41
CA GLY A 142 5.11 6.66 4.86
C GLY A 142 5.77 5.93 3.69
N GLU A 143 6.80 5.13 4.00
CA GLU A 143 7.49 4.30 3.01
C GLU A 143 7.23 2.83 3.29
N ALA A 144 7.11 2.02 2.22
CA ALA A 144 7.04 0.58 2.29
C ALA A 144 7.76 -0.06 1.10
N THR A 145 8.16 -1.32 1.24
CA THR A 145 8.69 -2.10 0.13
C THR A 145 7.54 -2.62 -0.74
N LEU A 146 7.79 -2.79 -2.04
CA LEU A 146 6.80 -3.43 -2.92
C LEU A 146 6.45 -4.83 -2.42
N TRP A 147 7.42 -5.54 -1.85
CA TRP A 147 7.23 -6.84 -1.20
C TRP A 147 6.19 -6.79 -0.08
N ASP A 148 6.37 -5.89 0.89
CA ASP A 148 5.46 -5.76 2.03
C ASP A 148 4.05 -5.32 1.59
N VAL A 149 3.96 -4.37 0.65
CA VAL A 149 2.67 -3.91 0.10
C VAL A 149 1.94 -5.05 -0.61
N THR A 150 2.62 -5.80 -1.48
CA THR A 150 2.00 -6.93 -2.21
C THR A 150 1.48 -7.99 -1.25
N ASN A 151 2.27 -8.32 -0.21
CA ASN A 151 1.84 -9.26 0.83
C ASN A 151 0.66 -8.74 1.67
N ALA A 152 0.62 -7.45 1.95
CA ALA A 152 -0.50 -6.84 2.65
C ALA A 152 -1.79 -6.94 1.80
N TYR A 153 -1.71 -6.65 0.49
CA TYR A 153 -2.86 -6.82 -0.41
C TYR A 153 -3.30 -8.27 -0.54
N LYS A 154 -2.37 -9.23 -0.60
CA LYS A 154 -2.69 -10.66 -0.54
C LYS A 154 -3.53 -10.98 0.70
N ARG A 155 -3.07 -10.54 1.88
CA ARG A 155 -3.80 -10.74 3.14
C ARG A 155 -5.17 -10.04 3.14
N LEU A 156 -5.29 -8.87 2.49
CA LEU A 156 -6.57 -8.18 2.35
C LEU A 156 -7.56 -9.06 1.58
N VAL A 157 -7.16 -9.65 0.45
CA VAL A 157 -7.99 -10.56 -0.34
C VAL A 157 -8.38 -11.80 0.47
N GLU A 158 -7.43 -12.43 1.17
CA GLU A 158 -7.67 -13.59 2.04
C GLU A 158 -8.68 -13.30 3.16
N ASN A 159 -8.72 -12.07 3.66
CA ASN A 159 -9.68 -11.65 4.69
C ASN A 159 -11.07 -11.31 4.12
N ILE A 160 -11.15 -10.87 2.85
CA ILE A 160 -12.42 -10.59 2.17
C ILE A 160 -13.06 -11.87 1.66
N ASP A 161 -12.26 -12.77 1.11
CA ASP A 161 -12.68 -14.08 0.62
C ASP A 161 -11.82 -15.20 1.24
N PRO A 162 -12.28 -15.77 2.37
CA PRO A 162 -11.55 -16.86 3.03
C PRO A 162 -11.36 -18.12 2.17
N SER A 163 -12.13 -18.31 1.11
CA SER A 163 -11.96 -19.44 0.18
C SER A 163 -10.66 -19.31 -0.63
N MET A 164 -10.16 -18.10 -0.80
CA MET A 164 -8.86 -17.82 -1.41
C MET A 164 -7.67 -18.09 -0.47
N ALA A 165 -7.92 -18.24 0.83
CA ALA A 165 -6.91 -18.52 1.83
C ALA A 165 -6.65 -20.02 1.95
N LEU A 166 -5.93 -20.61 1.00
CA LEU A 166 -5.68 -22.06 0.97
C LEU A 166 -4.84 -22.61 2.12
N ARG A 167 -4.21 -21.79 2.93
CA ARG A 167 -3.60 -22.19 4.23
C ARG A 167 -3.38 -20.97 5.12
N LYS A 168 -3.95 -20.96 6.31
CA LYS A 168 -3.61 -20.09 7.43
C LYS A 168 -2.21 -20.42 7.98
N SER A 169 -1.22 -20.61 7.18
CA SER A 169 0.13 -20.75 7.70
C SER A 169 0.81 -19.39 7.65
N GLN A 170 1.43 -19.01 8.75
CA GLN A 170 2.39 -17.90 8.83
C GLN A 170 3.65 -18.18 7.99
N ALA A 171 3.57 -19.12 7.05
CA ALA A 171 4.66 -19.47 6.17
C ALA A 171 5.10 -18.24 5.36
N GLU A 172 6.34 -17.89 5.51
CA GLU A 172 7.02 -16.93 4.66
C GLU A 172 6.81 -17.35 3.20
N LEU A 173 6.53 -16.38 2.34
CA LEU A 173 6.42 -16.60 0.90
C LEU A 173 7.68 -17.31 0.40
N GLN A 174 7.54 -18.54 -0.06
CA GLN A 174 8.64 -19.26 -0.70
C GLN A 174 8.76 -18.75 -2.13
N ILE A 175 9.98 -18.34 -2.50
CA ILE A 175 10.30 -18.03 -3.90
C ILE A 175 10.52 -19.36 -4.60
N THR A 176 9.49 -19.87 -5.26
CA THR A 176 9.55 -21.13 -6.05
C THR A 176 9.60 -20.85 -7.55
N GLY A 177 10.07 -19.69 -7.95
CA GLY A 177 10.31 -19.36 -9.35
C GLY A 177 11.77 -19.63 -9.72
N ASN A 178 11.98 -20.32 -10.83
CA ASN A 178 13.25 -20.31 -11.51
C ASN A 178 13.66 -18.85 -11.76
N VAL A 179 14.64 -18.34 -11.00
CA VAL A 179 15.35 -17.11 -11.32
C VAL A 179 16.26 -17.45 -12.53
N GLN A 180 15.63 -17.75 -13.67
CA GLN A 180 16.36 -17.83 -14.93
C GLN A 180 16.73 -16.39 -15.32
N GLY A 181 17.98 -16.03 -15.05
CA GLY A 181 18.53 -14.74 -15.46
C GLY A 181 19.63 -14.17 -14.59
N LEU A 182 19.98 -14.80 -13.48
CA LEU A 182 21.18 -14.45 -12.71
C LEU A 182 22.27 -15.50 -12.90
N GLU A 183 22.70 -15.75 -14.15
CA GLU A 183 24.05 -16.27 -14.35
C GLU A 183 25.02 -15.18 -13.91
N LYS A 184 25.64 -15.41 -12.75
CA LYS A 184 26.94 -14.80 -12.43
C LYS A 184 27.89 -15.17 -13.58
N LYS A 185 28.12 -14.25 -14.50
CA LYS A 185 29.37 -14.28 -15.25
C LYS A 185 30.47 -13.97 -14.26
N GLU A 186 31.09 -15.04 -13.77
CA GLU A 186 32.39 -14.96 -13.16
C GLU A 186 33.36 -14.32 -14.13
N SER A 187 34.13 -13.44 -13.59
CA SER A 187 35.28 -12.72 -14.11
C SER A 187 36.25 -13.55 -14.99
N PHE A 188 36.63 -12.96 -16.07
CA PHE A 188 38.02 -12.97 -16.50
C PHE A 188 38.57 -11.55 -16.50
#